data_6f931eb00938d431bf73bf955acad964
#
_entry.id   6f931eb00938d431bf73bf955acad964
#
_cell.length_a   1.000
_cell.length_b   1.000
_cell.length_c   1.000
_cell.angle_alpha   90.00
_cell.angle_beta   90.00
_cell.angle_gamma   90.00
#
_symmetry.space_group_name_H-M   'P 1'
#
loop_
_entity.id
_entity.type
_entity.pdbx_description
1 polymer ?
#
loop_
_entity_poly.entity_id
_entity_poly.type
_entity_poly.pdbx_seq_one_letter_code
_entity_poly.pdbx_strand_id
1 'polypeptide(L)'
;MKNLGFGMMRLPVLSGPTDFDYAQLNRMVDAFLDAGYTYFDTSFVYHNGKSEEATRKALVERHPRESFTVATKFPTFMLIPEEKIEETFQRQLDNLGVDYIDYYLLHNIQNVYYDGYDGKGGIVKTTHLFDHAKKWKEEGKIRHLGISFHSSAKLLDRVLTEHPEIEFVQIALNPIDWDSELVQAGPCYEVIRRHGRKVVIMEAVKGGGLAKLPENAEAVLKAVHPDWSIASWSVRFCLEKEDVIAVLSGMSTPEQVLDNTKTANSAEPLTDEEKKALAEAMRLYRESAPIPQSEIERYKGLVYHGVPVSAILQAWSICQIQPDPGFSDDNNYLKNAIAEAEHVDFRKGLEKQTVVTADGTDITELVEKAVAWLTAHSF
;
A
#
# COMPACT_ATOMS: atom_id res chain seq x y z
N MET A 1 8.53 -19.59 -7.02
CA MET A 1 7.73 -18.63 -7.87
C MET A 1 8.41 -17.28 -7.79
N LYS A 2 8.55 -16.58 -8.89
CA LYS A 2 9.15 -15.24 -8.87
C LYS A 2 8.11 -14.25 -8.31
N ASN A 3 8.46 -13.50 -7.26
CA ASN A 3 7.50 -12.76 -6.45
C ASN A 3 7.47 -11.25 -6.73
N LEU A 4 7.94 -10.78 -7.90
CA LEU A 4 7.82 -9.37 -8.31
C LEU A 4 6.53 -9.16 -9.10
N GLY A 5 5.84 -8.03 -8.84
CA GLY A 5 4.64 -7.61 -9.55
C GLY A 5 4.78 -6.21 -10.14
N PHE A 6 4.19 -6.00 -11.32
CA PHE A 6 4.13 -4.70 -12.00
C PHE A 6 2.91 -3.91 -11.51
N GLY A 7 3.15 -2.85 -10.72
CA GLY A 7 2.10 -1.94 -10.29
C GLY A 7 1.77 -0.90 -11.37
N MET A 8 0.53 -0.89 -11.84
CA MET A 8 0.06 -0.01 -12.92
C MET A 8 -0.45 1.36 -12.44
N MET A 9 -0.16 1.73 -11.19
CA MET A 9 -0.54 3.02 -10.62
C MET A 9 0.34 4.19 -11.08
N ARG A 10 1.56 3.91 -11.59
CA ARG A 10 2.56 4.92 -11.96
C ARG A 10 3.02 4.74 -13.40
N LEU A 11 2.07 4.56 -14.32
CA LEU A 11 2.35 4.38 -15.73
C LEU A 11 3.03 5.63 -16.33
N PRO A 12 3.91 5.46 -17.33
CA PRO A 12 4.52 6.59 -18.03
C PRO A 12 3.47 7.41 -18.77
N VAL A 13 3.51 8.72 -18.60
CA VAL A 13 2.60 9.68 -19.23
C VAL A 13 3.37 10.77 -19.97
N LEU A 14 2.78 11.34 -21.03
CA LEU A 14 3.36 12.40 -21.85
C LEU A 14 3.04 13.80 -21.30
N SER A 15 1.75 14.10 -21.10
CA SER A 15 1.31 15.45 -20.75
C SER A 15 0.26 15.54 -19.65
N GLY A 16 -0.33 14.43 -19.24
CA GLY A 16 -1.37 14.41 -18.22
C GLY A 16 -1.65 13.00 -17.72
N PRO A 17 -2.41 12.84 -16.62
CA PRO A 17 -2.53 11.56 -15.91
C PRO A 17 -3.14 10.42 -16.72
N THR A 18 -3.73 10.71 -17.88
CA THR A 18 -4.37 9.74 -18.78
C THR A 18 -3.78 9.72 -20.20
N ASP A 19 -2.77 10.55 -20.46
CA ASP A 19 -2.05 10.61 -21.73
C ASP A 19 -0.83 9.69 -21.68
N PHE A 20 -1.06 8.39 -21.81
CA PHE A 20 -0.03 7.36 -21.63
C PHE A 20 1.00 7.35 -22.75
N ASP A 21 2.27 7.26 -22.41
CA ASP A 21 3.34 6.89 -23.35
C ASP A 21 3.30 5.38 -23.61
N TYR A 22 2.41 4.96 -24.51
CA TYR A 22 2.29 3.54 -24.87
C TYR A 22 3.56 2.97 -25.50
N ALA A 23 4.38 3.79 -26.17
CA ALA A 23 5.64 3.31 -26.72
C ALA A 23 6.62 2.90 -25.60
N GLN A 24 6.69 3.68 -24.53
CA GLN A 24 7.49 3.33 -23.36
C GLN A 24 6.84 2.21 -22.55
N LEU A 25 5.54 2.31 -22.27
CA LEU A 25 4.81 1.32 -21.49
C LEU A 25 4.91 -0.08 -22.09
N ASN A 26 4.75 -0.20 -23.42
CA ASN A 26 4.87 -1.47 -24.12
C ASN A 26 6.26 -2.09 -23.91
N ARG A 27 7.34 -1.31 -24.07
CA ARG A 27 8.71 -1.80 -23.83
C ARG A 27 8.90 -2.27 -22.38
N MET A 28 8.29 -1.58 -21.41
CA MET A 28 8.37 -1.94 -19.99
C MET A 28 7.63 -3.25 -19.70
N VAL A 29 6.42 -3.43 -20.27
CA VAL A 29 5.64 -4.66 -20.16
C VAL A 29 6.39 -5.84 -20.78
N ASP A 30 6.91 -5.67 -22.01
CA ASP A 30 7.68 -6.70 -22.71
C ASP A 30 8.91 -7.10 -21.90
N ALA A 31 9.71 -6.15 -21.42
CA ALA A 31 10.90 -6.41 -20.60
C ALA A 31 10.58 -7.14 -19.29
N PHE A 32 9.44 -6.83 -18.66
CA PHE A 32 8.99 -7.49 -17.43
C PHE A 32 8.60 -8.96 -17.68
N LEU A 33 7.84 -9.22 -18.76
CA LEU A 33 7.49 -10.58 -19.17
C LEU A 33 8.71 -11.38 -19.62
N ASP A 34 9.63 -10.79 -20.41
CA ASP A 34 10.88 -11.42 -20.84
C ASP A 34 11.78 -11.80 -19.66
N ALA A 35 11.76 -11.02 -18.57
CA ALA A 35 12.44 -11.36 -17.31
C ALA A 35 11.75 -12.53 -16.57
N GLY A 36 10.58 -13.00 -17.04
CA GLY A 36 9.81 -14.13 -16.53
C GLY A 36 8.88 -13.79 -15.36
N TYR A 37 8.49 -12.53 -15.20
CA TYR A 37 7.49 -12.09 -14.23
C TYR A 37 6.15 -11.90 -14.91
N THR A 38 5.06 -12.25 -14.23
CA THR A 38 3.73 -12.36 -14.86
C THR A 38 2.63 -11.62 -14.14
N TYR A 39 2.86 -11.09 -12.92
CA TYR A 39 1.83 -10.45 -12.10
C TYR A 39 1.72 -8.96 -12.41
N PHE A 40 0.55 -8.51 -12.88
CA PHE A 40 0.23 -7.10 -13.16
C PHE A 40 -0.93 -6.65 -12.27
N ASP A 41 -0.74 -5.52 -11.55
CA ASP A 41 -1.70 -4.98 -10.59
C ASP A 41 -2.22 -3.63 -11.03
N THR A 42 -3.53 -3.53 -11.30
CA THR A 42 -4.23 -2.28 -11.60
C THR A 42 -5.37 -2.02 -10.63
N SER A 43 -6.17 -1.00 -10.89
CA SER A 43 -7.40 -0.69 -10.17
C SER A 43 -8.33 0.13 -11.04
N PHE A 44 -9.63 -0.01 -10.79
CA PHE A 44 -10.71 0.78 -11.41
C PHE A 44 -10.47 2.29 -11.37
N VAL A 45 -9.81 2.80 -10.31
CA VAL A 45 -9.63 4.23 -10.08
C VAL A 45 -8.29 4.80 -10.52
N TYR A 46 -7.30 3.95 -10.80
CA TYR A 46 -5.97 4.44 -11.16
C TYR A 46 -6.00 5.26 -12.45
N HIS A 47 -5.16 6.32 -12.52
CA HIS A 47 -5.11 7.23 -13.66
C HIS A 47 -6.50 7.76 -14.07
N ASN A 48 -7.26 8.27 -13.08
CA ASN A 48 -8.62 8.79 -13.29
C ASN A 48 -9.54 7.76 -13.99
N GLY A 49 -9.42 6.48 -13.63
CA GLY A 49 -10.21 5.36 -14.17
C GLY A 49 -9.76 4.87 -15.55
N LYS A 50 -8.53 5.20 -15.99
CA LYS A 50 -8.01 4.79 -17.30
C LYS A 50 -6.93 3.72 -17.24
N SER A 51 -6.49 3.29 -16.06
CA SER A 51 -5.42 2.31 -15.92
C SER A 51 -5.83 0.90 -16.41
N GLU A 52 -7.08 0.48 -16.22
CA GLU A 52 -7.56 -0.81 -16.74
C GLU A 52 -7.53 -0.83 -18.29
N GLU A 53 -7.99 0.24 -18.96
CA GLU A 53 -7.91 0.39 -20.40
C GLU A 53 -6.46 0.44 -20.92
N ALA A 54 -5.55 1.10 -20.15
CA ALA A 54 -4.14 1.14 -20.47
C ALA A 54 -3.48 -0.24 -20.33
N THR A 55 -3.84 -0.97 -19.27
CA THR A 55 -3.41 -2.38 -19.07
C THR A 55 -3.90 -3.26 -20.21
N ARG A 56 -5.15 -3.12 -20.65
CA ARG A 56 -5.67 -3.83 -21.81
C ARG A 56 -4.80 -3.61 -23.04
N LYS A 57 -4.53 -2.35 -23.38
CA LYS A 57 -3.78 -2.00 -24.60
C LYS A 57 -2.32 -2.44 -24.55
N ALA A 58 -1.67 -2.28 -23.38
CA ALA A 58 -0.25 -2.56 -23.26
C ALA A 58 0.07 -4.05 -22.99
N LEU A 59 -0.87 -4.79 -22.39
CA LEU A 59 -0.68 -6.17 -21.98
C LEU A 59 -1.65 -7.11 -22.70
N VAL A 60 -2.96 -6.99 -22.45
CA VAL A 60 -3.96 -8.01 -22.82
C VAL A 60 -4.10 -8.17 -24.33
N GLU A 61 -4.08 -7.09 -25.11
CA GLU A 61 -4.19 -7.10 -26.57
C GLU A 61 -2.89 -7.53 -27.27
N ARG A 62 -1.76 -7.61 -26.53
CA ARG A 62 -0.44 -7.85 -27.12
C ARG A 62 0.17 -9.20 -26.76
N HIS A 63 -0.28 -9.83 -25.69
CA HIS A 63 0.30 -11.06 -25.15
C HIS A 63 -0.74 -12.15 -24.98
N PRO A 64 -0.36 -13.45 -25.14
CA PRO A 64 -1.27 -14.57 -24.87
C PRO A 64 -1.81 -14.50 -23.42
N ARG A 65 -3.12 -14.73 -23.23
CA ARG A 65 -3.80 -14.59 -21.92
C ARG A 65 -3.18 -15.45 -20.82
N GLU A 66 -2.63 -16.60 -21.17
CA GLU A 66 -1.97 -17.55 -20.27
C GLU A 66 -0.55 -17.12 -19.88
N SER A 67 0.04 -16.11 -20.52
CA SER A 67 1.40 -15.66 -20.23
C SER A 67 1.49 -14.66 -19.08
N PHE A 68 0.35 -14.18 -18.58
CA PHE A 68 0.29 -13.19 -17.48
C PHE A 68 -0.87 -13.45 -16.55
N THR A 69 -0.79 -12.86 -15.36
CA THR A 69 -1.90 -12.74 -14.41
C THR A 69 -2.22 -11.28 -14.20
N VAL A 70 -3.51 -10.94 -14.13
CA VAL A 70 -3.98 -9.58 -13.90
C VAL A 70 -4.76 -9.49 -12.59
N ALA A 71 -4.44 -8.44 -11.82
CA ALA A 71 -5.17 -8.06 -10.62
C ALA A 71 -5.86 -6.71 -10.82
N THR A 72 -7.12 -6.59 -10.40
CA THR A 72 -7.80 -5.30 -10.24
C THR A 72 -8.68 -5.28 -8.99
N LYS A 73 -9.26 -4.11 -8.69
CA LYS A 73 -9.87 -3.87 -7.38
C LYS A 73 -11.23 -3.19 -7.51
N PHE A 74 -12.23 -3.70 -6.78
CA PHE A 74 -13.54 -3.05 -6.65
C PHE A 74 -13.43 -1.80 -5.77
N PRO A 75 -13.86 -0.63 -6.22
CA PRO A 75 -13.62 0.64 -5.52
C PRO A 75 -14.63 0.89 -4.39
N THR A 76 -14.47 0.26 -3.22
CA THR A 76 -15.39 0.36 -2.07
C THR A 76 -15.62 1.80 -1.62
N PHE A 77 -14.58 2.64 -1.66
CA PHE A 77 -14.65 4.05 -1.24
C PHE A 77 -15.45 4.97 -2.17
N MET A 78 -15.80 4.51 -3.37
CA MET A 78 -16.75 5.21 -4.24
C MET A 78 -18.20 5.06 -3.79
N LEU A 79 -18.45 4.29 -2.73
CA LEU A 79 -19.77 4.09 -2.12
C LEU A 79 -20.82 3.65 -3.15
N ILE A 80 -20.45 2.74 -4.03
CA ILE A 80 -21.32 2.22 -5.09
C ILE A 80 -22.50 1.49 -4.48
N PRO A 81 -23.75 1.87 -4.80
CA PRO A 81 -24.92 1.22 -4.25
C PRO A 81 -25.06 -0.21 -4.81
N GLU A 82 -25.74 -1.09 -4.06
CA GLU A 82 -25.80 -2.53 -4.34
C GLU A 82 -26.29 -2.84 -5.76
N GLU A 83 -27.29 -2.13 -6.25
CA GLU A 83 -27.85 -2.29 -7.60
C GLU A 83 -26.88 -1.94 -8.74
N LYS A 84 -25.73 -1.31 -8.42
CA LYS A 84 -24.68 -0.94 -9.39
C LYS A 84 -23.42 -1.81 -9.30
N ILE A 85 -23.35 -2.73 -8.36
CA ILE A 85 -22.15 -3.57 -8.13
C ILE A 85 -21.88 -4.47 -9.34
N GLU A 86 -22.88 -5.17 -9.86
CA GLU A 86 -22.74 -6.06 -11.02
C GLU A 86 -22.34 -5.27 -12.28
N GLU A 87 -22.93 -4.09 -12.51
CA GLU A 87 -22.58 -3.22 -13.64
C GLU A 87 -21.13 -2.73 -13.52
N THR A 88 -20.69 -2.38 -12.31
CA THR A 88 -19.31 -1.93 -12.06
C THR A 88 -18.31 -3.06 -12.31
N PHE A 89 -18.60 -4.25 -11.83
CA PHE A 89 -17.74 -5.42 -12.06
C PHE A 89 -17.66 -5.78 -13.55
N GLN A 90 -18.79 -5.80 -14.26
CA GLN A 90 -18.80 -6.05 -15.71
C GLN A 90 -17.97 -5.00 -16.46
N ARG A 91 -18.08 -3.73 -16.07
CA ARG A 91 -17.28 -2.66 -16.65
C ARG A 91 -15.77 -2.88 -16.47
N GLN A 92 -15.33 -3.45 -15.34
CA GLN A 92 -13.91 -3.78 -15.13
C GLN A 92 -13.43 -4.88 -16.09
N LEU A 93 -14.25 -5.93 -16.31
CA LEU A 93 -13.96 -6.95 -17.32
C LEU A 93 -13.85 -6.33 -18.72
N ASP A 94 -14.78 -5.45 -19.08
CA ASP A 94 -14.82 -4.77 -20.37
C ASP A 94 -13.63 -3.82 -20.55
N ASN A 95 -13.27 -3.05 -19.51
CA ASN A 95 -12.11 -2.16 -19.53
C ASN A 95 -10.81 -2.94 -19.75
N LEU A 96 -10.64 -4.06 -19.03
CA LEU A 96 -9.48 -4.94 -19.16
C LEU A 96 -9.51 -5.77 -20.45
N GLY A 97 -10.69 -5.99 -21.06
CA GLY A 97 -10.86 -6.84 -22.22
C GLY A 97 -10.61 -8.33 -21.95
N VAL A 98 -11.05 -8.82 -20.79
CA VAL A 98 -10.86 -10.21 -20.34
C VAL A 98 -12.18 -10.84 -19.90
N ASP A 99 -12.26 -12.17 -20.04
CA ASP A 99 -13.44 -12.94 -19.57
C ASP A 99 -13.37 -13.25 -18.07
N TYR A 100 -12.17 -13.22 -17.50
CA TYR A 100 -11.92 -13.47 -16.06
C TYR A 100 -10.71 -12.69 -15.57
N ILE A 101 -10.70 -12.40 -14.26
CA ILE A 101 -9.61 -11.74 -13.53
C ILE A 101 -8.93 -12.77 -12.64
N ASP A 102 -7.58 -12.81 -12.64
CA ASP A 102 -6.84 -13.79 -11.83
C ASP A 102 -6.90 -13.46 -10.35
N TYR A 103 -6.65 -12.19 -9.97
CA TYR A 103 -6.65 -11.72 -8.60
C TYR A 103 -7.59 -10.54 -8.43
N TYR A 104 -8.66 -10.73 -7.71
CA TYR A 104 -9.66 -9.68 -7.50
C TYR A 104 -9.71 -9.23 -6.06
N LEU A 105 -9.63 -7.92 -5.83
CA LEU A 105 -9.58 -7.34 -4.50
C LEU A 105 -10.80 -6.47 -4.23
N LEU A 106 -11.32 -6.52 -3.01
CA LEU A 106 -12.15 -5.44 -2.49
C LEU A 106 -11.21 -4.33 -2.01
N HIS A 107 -11.29 -3.15 -2.67
CA HIS A 107 -10.28 -2.10 -2.54
C HIS A 107 -10.46 -1.31 -1.26
N ASN A 108 -9.36 -1.16 -0.52
CA ASN A 108 -9.28 -0.27 0.62
C ASN A 108 -10.28 -0.64 1.74
N ILE A 109 -10.21 -1.91 2.19
CA ILE A 109 -10.95 -2.31 3.39
C ILE A 109 -10.35 -1.62 4.59
N GLN A 110 -11.16 -0.78 5.24
CA GLN A 110 -10.81 -0.02 6.43
C GLN A 110 -12.06 0.18 7.29
N ASN A 111 -11.90 0.64 8.52
CA ASN A 111 -12.96 0.73 9.51
C ASN A 111 -14.21 1.42 8.96
N VAL A 112 -14.06 2.59 8.33
CA VAL A 112 -15.18 3.40 7.82
C VAL A 112 -16.01 2.66 6.76
N TYR A 113 -15.37 1.90 5.87
CA TYR A 113 -16.08 1.17 4.80
C TYR A 113 -16.59 -0.19 5.26
N TYR A 114 -15.99 -0.77 6.30
CA TYR A 114 -16.39 -2.06 6.86
C TYR A 114 -17.46 -1.94 7.95
N ASP A 115 -17.20 -1.11 8.98
CA ASP A 115 -18.10 -0.92 10.13
C ASP A 115 -18.97 0.34 10.03
N GLY A 116 -18.60 1.29 9.18
CA GLY A 116 -19.23 2.60 9.15
C GLY A 116 -18.76 3.50 10.29
N TYR A 117 -19.04 4.79 10.19
CA TYR A 117 -18.69 5.78 11.22
C TYR A 117 -19.40 5.53 12.57
N ASP A 118 -20.60 4.94 12.53
CA ASP A 118 -21.42 4.67 13.71
C ASP A 118 -21.35 3.21 14.21
N GLY A 119 -20.47 2.42 13.61
CA GLY A 119 -20.30 1.01 13.97
C GLY A 119 -21.43 0.06 13.57
N LYS A 120 -22.43 0.52 12.79
CA LYS A 120 -23.60 -0.28 12.41
C LYS A 120 -23.48 -0.98 11.06
N GLY A 121 -22.37 -0.83 10.40
CA GLY A 121 -22.05 -1.42 9.11
C GLY A 121 -21.73 -0.35 8.05
N GLY A 122 -20.56 -0.49 7.44
CA GLY A 122 -20.15 0.31 6.30
C GLY A 122 -20.68 -0.23 4.98
N ILE A 123 -20.27 0.41 3.88
CA ILE A 123 -20.74 0.05 2.53
C ILE A 123 -20.48 -1.42 2.20
N VAL A 124 -19.35 -1.99 2.66
CA VAL A 124 -18.99 -3.39 2.42
C VAL A 124 -20.06 -4.36 2.95
N LYS A 125 -20.58 -4.10 4.16
CA LYS A 125 -21.60 -4.93 4.80
C LYS A 125 -23.01 -4.62 4.26
N THR A 126 -23.32 -3.34 4.11
CA THR A 126 -24.68 -2.92 3.71
C THR A 126 -25.03 -3.23 2.27
N THR A 127 -24.03 -3.45 1.41
CA THR A 127 -24.21 -3.87 0.02
C THR A 127 -23.85 -5.33 -0.24
N HIS A 128 -23.65 -6.13 0.80
CA HIS A 128 -23.34 -7.56 0.70
C HIS A 128 -22.15 -7.85 -0.26
N LEU A 129 -21.13 -6.95 -0.27
CA LEU A 129 -20.08 -6.96 -1.29
C LEU A 129 -19.27 -8.27 -1.34
N PHE A 130 -19.05 -8.93 -0.19
CA PHE A 130 -18.40 -10.25 -0.14
C PHE A 130 -19.25 -11.34 -0.79
N ASP A 131 -20.59 -11.25 -0.71
CA ASP A 131 -21.46 -12.23 -1.34
C ASP A 131 -21.45 -12.08 -2.86
N HIS A 132 -21.39 -10.86 -3.39
CA HIS A 132 -21.16 -10.60 -4.80
C HIS A 132 -19.80 -11.19 -5.25
N ALA A 133 -18.74 -10.95 -4.50
CA ALA A 133 -17.40 -11.45 -4.85
C ALA A 133 -17.33 -12.99 -4.83
N LYS A 134 -17.96 -13.65 -3.86
CA LYS A 134 -18.10 -15.12 -3.84
C LYS A 134 -18.82 -15.64 -5.08
N LYS A 135 -19.94 -15.01 -5.46
CA LYS A 135 -20.69 -15.36 -6.66
C LYS A 135 -19.82 -15.26 -7.92
N TRP A 136 -19.06 -14.15 -8.10
CA TRP A 136 -18.16 -14.02 -9.26
C TRP A 136 -17.09 -15.11 -9.30
N LYS A 137 -16.61 -15.54 -8.13
CA LYS A 137 -15.67 -16.65 -8.03
C LYS A 137 -16.32 -17.99 -8.40
N GLU A 138 -17.51 -18.28 -7.93
CA GLU A 138 -18.28 -19.48 -8.29
C GLU A 138 -18.62 -19.52 -9.79
N GLU A 139 -18.89 -18.35 -10.41
CA GLU A 139 -19.10 -18.20 -11.85
C GLU A 139 -17.80 -18.30 -12.67
N GLY A 140 -16.62 -18.39 -12.03
CA GLY A 140 -15.32 -18.45 -12.68
C GLY A 140 -14.82 -17.12 -13.27
N LYS A 141 -15.51 -16.01 -12.97
CA LYS A 141 -15.13 -14.66 -13.42
C LYS A 141 -13.95 -14.08 -12.65
N ILE A 142 -13.71 -14.54 -11.43
CA ILE A 142 -12.50 -14.28 -10.66
C ILE A 142 -11.89 -15.60 -10.17
N ARG A 143 -10.56 -15.70 -10.15
CA ARG A 143 -9.88 -16.93 -9.70
C ARG A 143 -9.55 -16.88 -8.22
N HIS A 144 -8.99 -15.76 -7.76
CA HIS A 144 -8.58 -15.56 -6.37
C HIS A 144 -9.23 -14.31 -5.80
N LEU A 145 -9.90 -14.44 -4.65
CA LEU A 145 -10.52 -13.33 -3.93
C LEU A 145 -9.60 -12.83 -2.83
N GLY A 146 -9.35 -11.53 -2.81
CA GLY A 146 -8.56 -10.85 -1.80
C GLY A 146 -9.13 -9.50 -1.41
N ILE A 147 -8.39 -8.81 -0.55
CA ILE A 147 -8.66 -7.43 -0.15
C ILE A 147 -7.40 -6.60 -0.22
N SER A 148 -7.50 -5.29 -0.49
CA SER A 148 -6.45 -4.37 -0.10
C SER A 148 -6.84 -3.70 1.22
N PHE A 149 -5.86 -3.56 2.12
CA PHE A 149 -6.12 -3.22 3.50
C PHE A 149 -5.23 -2.07 3.98
N HIS A 150 -5.86 -1.07 4.64
CA HIS A 150 -5.21 0.16 5.07
C HIS A 150 -5.70 0.58 6.47
N SER A 151 -5.70 -0.35 7.43
CA SER A 151 -6.16 -0.09 8.79
C SER A 151 -5.39 -0.92 9.82
N SER A 152 -5.92 -1.06 11.04
CA SER A 152 -5.25 -1.73 12.14
C SER A 152 -5.19 -3.27 11.99
N ALA A 153 -4.16 -3.88 12.56
CA ALA A 153 -4.06 -5.34 12.63
C ALA A 153 -5.25 -5.98 13.39
N LYS A 154 -5.85 -5.24 14.33
CA LYS A 154 -7.05 -5.67 15.07
C LYS A 154 -8.26 -5.80 14.14
N LEU A 155 -8.50 -4.81 13.29
CA LEU A 155 -9.57 -4.88 12.28
C LEU A 155 -9.31 -6.00 11.29
N LEU A 156 -8.05 -6.16 10.83
CA LEU A 156 -7.69 -7.21 9.89
C LEU A 156 -7.96 -8.60 10.44
N ASP A 157 -7.61 -8.87 11.70
CA ASP A 157 -7.87 -10.15 12.36
C ASP A 157 -9.36 -10.48 12.38
N ARG A 158 -10.19 -9.49 12.67
CA ARG A 158 -11.64 -9.62 12.64
C ARG A 158 -12.19 -9.86 11.23
N VAL A 159 -11.75 -9.09 10.23
CA VAL A 159 -12.17 -9.24 8.84
C VAL A 159 -11.84 -10.65 8.33
N LEU A 160 -10.63 -11.15 8.58
CA LEU A 160 -10.21 -12.48 8.16
C LEU A 160 -10.92 -13.61 8.92
N THR A 161 -11.40 -13.33 10.13
CA THR A 161 -12.24 -14.27 10.91
C THR A 161 -13.67 -14.31 10.36
N GLU A 162 -14.25 -13.16 10.05
CA GLU A 162 -15.62 -13.04 9.53
C GLU A 162 -15.73 -13.51 8.05
N HIS A 163 -14.62 -13.40 7.27
CA HIS A 163 -14.55 -13.71 5.84
C HIS A 163 -13.45 -14.75 5.52
N PRO A 164 -13.68 -16.03 5.86
CA PRO A 164 -12.71 -17.10 5.59
C PRO A 164 -12.49 -17.38 4.09
N GLU A 165 -13.35 -16.85 3.20
CA GLU A 165 -13.20 -16.91 1.75
C GLU A 165 -12.07 -16.04 1.19
N ILE A 166 -11.53 -15.07 1.95
CA ILE A 166 -10.38 -14.25 1.57
C ILE A 166 -9.15 -15.14 1.48
N GLU A 167 -8.50 -15.18 0.32
CA GLU A 167 -7.31 -16.00 0.06
C GLU A 167 -6.01 -15.24 0.25
N PHE A 168 -6.02 -13.94 0.00
CA PHE A 168 -4.85 -13.08 0.12
C PHE A 168 -5.22 -11.66 0.54
N VAL A 169 -4.24 -10.96 1.10
CA VAL A 169 -4.37 -9.57 1.51
C VAL A 169 -3.23 -8.74 0.92
N GLN A 170 -3.56 -7.60 0.33
CA GLN A 170 -2.59 -6.61 -0.12
C GLN A 170 -2.42 -5.55 0.96
N ILE A 171 -1.19 -5.39 1.47
CA ILE A 171 -0.83 -4.43 2.52
C ILE A 171 0.38 -3.58 2.13
N ALA A 172 0.44 -2.35 2.65
CA ALA A 172 1.66 -1.56 2.63
C ALA A 172 2.71 -2.22 3.55
N LEU A 173 3.89 -2.53 2.99
CA LEU A 173 4.97 -3.13 3.76
C LEU A 173 6.33 -2.74 3.16
N ASN A 174 7.18 -2.16 3.97
CA ASN A 174 8.55 -1.77 3.65
C ASN A 174 9.38 -1.61 4.94
N PRO A 175 10.70 -1.41 4.87
CA PRO A 175 11.53 -1.34 6.07
C PRO A 175 11.19 -0.20 7.04
N ILE A 176 10.63 0.93 6.56
CA ILE A 176 10.30 2.07 7.42
C ILE A 176 8.96 1.91 8.12
N ASP A 177 8.01 1.19 7.50
CA ASP A 177 6.67 0.98 8.01
C ASP A 177 6.52 -0.33 8.79
N TRP A 178 7.54 -1.19 8.77
CA TRP A 178 7.51 -2.50 9.45
C TRP A 178 7.13 -2.41 10.93
N ASP A 179 7.72 -1.47 11.65
CA ASP A 179 7.50 -1.19 13.07
C ASP A 179 6.71 0.10 13.33
N SER A 180 6.06 0.66 12.30
CA SER A 180 5.19 1.82 12.46
C SER A 180 3.96 1.49 13.30
N GLU A 181 3.72 2.24 14.38
CA GLU A 181 2.53 2.11 15.21
C GLU A 181 1.24 2.54 14.49
N LEU A 182 1.38 3.37 13.42
CA LEU A 182 0.24 3.84 12.63
C LEU A 182 -0.09 2.88 11.48
N VAL A 183 0.91 2.53 10.65
CA VAL A 183 0.73 1.65 9.47
C VAL A 183 0.55 0.20 9.90
N GLN A 184 1.24 -0.24 10.96
CA GLN A 184 1.19 -1.59 11.52
C GLN A 184 1.52 -2.69 10.49
N ALA A 185 2.50 -2.43 9.59
CA ALA A 185 2.84 -3.38 8.52
C ALA A 185 3.24 -4.75 9.05
N GLY A 186 4.14 -4.83 10.04
CA GLY A 186 4.55 -6.07 10.69
C GLY A 186 3.39 -6.78 11.40
N PRO A 187 2.64 -6.13 12.29
CA PRO A 187 1.46 -6.70 12.93
C PRO A 187 0.41 -7.22 11.93
N CYS A 188 0.12 -6.49 10.84
CA CYS A 188 -0.80 -6.94 9.79
C CYS A 188 -0.26 -8.17 9.06
N TYR A 189 1.03 -8.19 8.72
CA TYR A 189 1.68 -9.35 8.09
C TYR A 189 1.56 -10.61 8.97
N GLU A 190 1.81 -10.51 10.28
CA GLU A 190 1.66 -11.64 11.21
C GLU A 190 0.21 -12.10 11.35
N VAL A 191 -0.77 -11.19 11.32
CA VAL A 191 -2.19 -11.55 11.29
C VAL A 191 -2.52 -12.38 10.04
N ILE A 192 -2.09 -11.93 8.86
CA ILE A 192 -2.34 -12.62 7.59
C ILE A 192 -1.79 -14.05 7.64
N ARG A 193 -0.54 -14.20 8.10
CA ARG A 193 0.11 -15.52 8.22
C ARG A 193 -0.59 -16.42 9.23
N ARG A 194 -0.99 -15.89 10.38
CA ARG A 194 -1.72 -16.65 11.40
C ARG A 194 -3.05 -17.22 10.87
N HIS A 195 -3.71 -16.50 9.96
CA HIS A 195 -4.90 -16.96 9.26
C HIS A 195 -4.59 -17.88 8.06
N GLY A 196 -3.32 -18.19 7.79
CA GLY A 196 -2.91 -19.02 6.65
C GLY A 196 -3.19 -18.39 5.29
N ARG A 197 -3.23 -17.05 5.21
CA ARG A 197 -3.49 -16.32 3.97
C ARG A 197 -2.19 -15.89 3.31
N LYS A 198 -2.26 -15.58 2.01
CA LYS A 198 -1.12 -15.07 1.25
C LYS A 198 -1.08 -13.54 1.29
N VAL A 199 0.09 -12.98 1.00
CA VAL A 199 0.35 -11.55 1.03
C VAL A 199 0.68 -11.04 -0.37
N VAL A 200 0.11 -9.91 -0.76
CA VAL A 200 0.64 -9.05 -1.81
C VAL A 200 1.19 -7.80 -1.13
N ILE A 201 2.44 -7.45 -1.41
CA ILE A 201 3.08 -6.28 -0.81
C ILE A 201 2.95 -5.10 -1.76
N MET A 202 2.29 -4.03 -1.31
CA MET A 202 2.32 -2.73 -1.95
C MET A 202 3.26 -1.77 -1.20
N GLU A 203 3.62 -0.66 -1.83
CA GLU A 203 4.53 0.35 -1.26
C GLU A 203 5.90 -0.17 -0.82
N ALA A 204 6.41 -1.18 -1.50
CA ALA A 204 7.72 -1.77 -1.17
C ALA A 204 8.86 -0.74 -1.08
N VAL A 205 8.75 0.39 -1.80
CA VAL A 205 9.71 1.51 -1.80
C VAL A 205 9.05 2.80 -1.28
N LYS A 206 7.93 2.69 -0.53
CA LYS A 206 7.15 3.80 0.06
C LYS A 206 6.95 4.96 -0.93
N GLY A 207 6.26 4.66 -2.05
CA GLY A 207 5.99 5.67 -3.07
C GLY A 207 7.23 6.27 -3.76
N GLY A 208 8.40 5.65 -3.62
CA GLY A 208 9.68 6.16 -4.11
C GLY A 208 10.53 6.84 -3.02
N GLY A 209 9.97 7.06 -1.82
CA GLY A 209 10.69 7.67 -0.70
C GLY A 209 11.94 6.90 -0.28
N LEU A 210 11.91 5.57 -0.40
CA LEU A 210 13.07 4.71 -0.09
C LEU A 210 13.99 4.44 -1.30
N ALA A 211 13.79 5.13 -2.42
CA ALA A 211 14.70 5.07 -3.56
C ALA A 211 15.83 6.10 -3.46
N LYS A 212 15.67 7.11 -2.61
CA LYS A 212 16.67 8.16 -2.34
C LYS A 212 16.64 8.50 -0.86
N LEU A 213 17.72 8.21 -0.17
CA LEU A 213 17.89 8.47 1.26
C LEU A 213 18.82 9.66 1.49
N PRO A 214 18.93 10.19 2.73
CA PRO A 214 19.97 11.12 3.12
C PRO A 214 21.35 10.51 2.88
N GLU A 215 22.33 11.34 2.54
CA GLU A 215 23.68 10.93 2.13
C GLU A 215 24.35 9.98 3.15
N ASN A 216 24.20 10.26 4.44
CA ASN A 216 24.73 9.41 5.51
C ASN A 216 24.05 8.02 5.59
N ALA A 217 22.76 7.93 5.29
CA ALA A 217 22.04 6.66 5.23
C ALA A 217 22.42 5.86 3.97
N GLU A 218 22.53 6.52 2.81
CA GLU A 218 23.00 5.88 1.58
C GLU A 218 24.44 5.36 1.74
N ALA A 219 25.31 6.11 2.39
CA ALA A 219 26.70 5.70 2.63
C ALA A 219 26.79 4.38 3.40
N VAL A 220 25.92 4.17 4.40
CA VAL A 220 25.86 2.90 5.15
C VAL A 220 25.53 1.73 4.22
N LEU A 221 24.53 1.88 3.37
CA LEU A 221 24.11 0.82 2.43
C LEU A 221 25.18 0.56 1.37
N LYS A 222 25.77 1.62 0.84
CA LYS A 222 26.83 1.54 -0.19
C LYS A 222 28.15 0.97 0.33
N ALA A 223 28.41 1.07 1.63
CA ALA A 223 29.59 0.45 2.24
C ALA A 223 29.52 -1.09 2.19
N VAL A 224 28.30 -1.67 2.23
CA VAL A 224 28.09 -3.13 2.14
C VAL A 224 27.95 -3.57 0.69
N HIS A 225 27.09 -2.89 -0.10
CA HIS A 225 26.87 -3.21 -1.51
C HIS A 225 26.92 -1.96 -2.39
N PRO A 226 28.11 -1.56 -2.89
CA PRO A 226 28.27 -0.35 -3.71
C PRO A 226 27.45 -0.39 -5.02
N ASP A 227 27.24 -1.59 -5.57
CA ASP A 227 26.57 -1.79 -6.86
C ASP A 227 25.04 -1.95 -6.76
N TRP A 228 24.47 -2.07 -5.55
CA TRP A 228 23.04 -2.14 -5.39
C TRP A 228 22.41 -0.75 -5.49
N SER A 229 21.27 -0.62 -6.16
CA SER A 229 20.46 0.59 -6.06
C SER A 229 19.90 0.75 -4.64
N ILE A 230 19.63 1.98 -4.21
CA ILE A 230 19.04 2.22 -2.88
C ILE A 230 17.66 1.56 -2.78
N ALA A 231 16.84 1.66 -3.83
CA ALA A 231 15.53 1.01 -3.89
C ALA A 231 15.62 -0.52 -3.72
N SER A 232 16.68 -1.16 -4.23
CA SER A 232 16.82 -2.61 -4.19
C SER A 232 16.90 -3.18 -2.77
N TRP A 233 17.35 -2.42 -1.80
CA TRP A 233 17.39 -2.83 -0.39
C TRP A 233 15.97 -3.05 0.17
N SER A 234 15.07 -2.10 -0.10
CA SER A 234 13.66 -2.22 0.29
C SER A 234 12.94 -3.36 -0.44
N VAL A 235 13.21 -3.52 -1.73
CA VAL A 235 12.64 -4.63 -2.53
C VAL A 235 13.11 -5.97 -1.98
N ARG A 236 14.39 -6.14 -1.66
CA ARG A 236 14.95 -7.37 -1.05
C ARG A 236 14.35 -7.66 0.32
N PHE A 237 14.19 -6.64 1.16
CA PHE A 237 13.50 -6.76 2.45
C PHE A 237 12.08 -7.32 2.30
N CYS A 238 11.35 -6.91 1.26
CA CYS A 238 10.01 -7.42 0.98
C CYS A 238 10.04 -8.83 0.38
N LEU A 239 10.99 -9.13 -0.52
CA LEU A 239 11.12 -10.42 -1.20
C LEU A 239 11.51 -11.57 -0.27
N GLU A 240 12.18 -11.30 0.87
CA GLU A 240 12.51 -12.33 1.86
C GLU A 240 11.31 -12.77 2.72
N LYS A 241 10.19 -12.05 2.67
CA LYS A 241 8.99 -12.40 3.45
C LYS A 241 8.34 -13.66 2.91
N GLU A 242 7.89 -14.52 3.83
CA GLU A 242 7.19 -15.75 3.48
C GLU A 242 5.75 -15.50 3.04
N ASP A 243 5.16 -16.45 2.33
CA ASP A 243 3.77 -16.42 1.88
C ASP A 243 3.41 -15.24 0.94
N VAL A 244 4.41 -14.61 0.32
CA VAL A 244 4.22 -13.49 -0.60
C VAL A 244 3.91 -13.99 -2.01
N ILE A 245 2.78 -13.54 -2.59
CA ILE A 245 2.41 -13.75 -3.99
C ILE A 245 3.23 -12.83 -4.88
N ALA A 246 3.22 -11.52 -4.56
CA ALA A 246 3.93 -10.51 -5.32
C ALA A 246 4.36 -9.33 -4.44
N VAL A 247 5.56 -8.82 -4.70
CA VAL A 247 6.04 -7.52 -4.24
C VAL A 247 5.79 -6.53 -5.37
N LEU A 248 4.84 -5.62 -5.20
CA LEU A 248 4.46 -4.67 -6.23
C LEU A 248 5.47 -3.52 -6.31
N SER A 249 5.88 -3.20 -7.52
CA SER A 249 6.64 -2.00 -7.82
C SER A 249 5.94 -1.17 -8.88
N GLY A 250 5.66 0.10 -8.57
CA GLY A 250 5.17 1.10 -9.50
C GLY A 250 6.34 1.68 -10.29
N MET A 251 6.61 1.10 -11.44
CA MET A 251 7.72 1.50 -12.32
C MET A 251 7.21 2.45 -13.39
N SER A 252 7.93 3.55 -13.62
CA SER A 252 7.60 4.57 -14.61
C SER A 252 8.61 4.62 -15.76
N THR A 253 9.75 3.92 -15.63
CA THR A 253 10.79 3.89 -16.68
C THR A 253 11.32 2.47 -16.92
N PRO A 254 11.86 2.20 -18.14
CA PRO A 254 12.49 0.92 -18.44
C PRO A 254 13.67 0.57 -17.52
N GLU A 255 14.42 1.58 -17.05
CA GLU A 255 15.56 1.41 -16.15
C GLU A 255 15.09 0.86 -14.79
N GLN A 256 13.94 1.34 -14.29
CA GLN A 256 13.34 0.83 -13.05
C GLN A 256 12.88 -0.63 -13.22
N VAL A 257 12.34 -1.00 -14.39
CA VAL A 257 11.98 -2.39 -14.68
C VAL A 257 13.22 -3.27 -14.66
N LEU A 258 14.31 -2.85 -15.33
CA LEU A 258 15.57 -3.60 -15.36
C LEU A 258 16.20 -3.73 -13.97
N ASP A 259 16.23 -2.67 -13.17
CA ASP A 259 16.79 -2.70 -11.81
C ASP A 259 16.00 -3.64 -10.90
N ASN A 260 14.67 -3.53 -10.91
CA ASN A 260 13.80 -4.34 -10.06
C ASN A 260 13.82 -5.82 -10.47
N THR A 261 13.80 -6.12 -11.77
CA THR A 261 13.87 -7.50 -12.26
C THR A 261 15.24 -8.13 -11.99
N LYS A 262 16.33 -7.38 -12.15
CA LYS A 262 17.69 -7.79 -11.76
C LYS A 262 17.76 -8.07 -10.25
N THR A 263 17.21 -7.17 -9.43
CA THR A 263 17.13 -7.33 -7.99
C THR A 263 16.38 -8.61 -7.61
N ALA A 264 15.17 -8.80 -8.14
CA ALA A 264 14.35 -9.95 -7.81
C ALA A 264 14.93 -11.29 -8.33
N ASN A 265 15.64 -11.28 -9.48
CA ASN A 265 16.33 -12.46 -10.01
C ASN A 265 17.54 -12.88 -9.15
N SER A 266 18.18 -11.95 -8.45
CA SER A 266 19.37 -12.16 -7.61
C SER A 266 19.08 -12.05 -6.10
N ALA A 267 17.81 -11.92 -5.70
CA ALA A 267 17.45 -11.79 -4.29
C ALA A 267 17.62 -13.12 -3.57
N GLU A 268 18.40 -13.06 -2.50
CA GLU A 268 18.53 -14.05 -1.45
C GLU A 268 18.07 -13.40 -0.12
N PRO A 269 17.75 -14.16 0.92
CA PRO A 269 17.49 -13.60 2.24
C PRO A 269 18.65 -12.72 2.71
N LEU A 270 18.34 -11.56 3.24
CA LEU A 270 19.36 -10.62 3.73
C LEU A 270 20.18 -11.26 4.86
N THR A 271 21.49 -11.15 4.76
CA THR A 271 22.44 -11.56 5.82
C THR A 271 22.29 -10.67 7.06
N ASP A 272 22.87 -11.09 8.18
CA ASP A 272 22.85 -10.29 9.42
C ASP A 272 23.57 -8.94 9.25
N GLU A 273 24.62 -8.87 8.42
CA GLU A 273 25.33 -7.62 8.09
C GLU A 273 24.41 -6.69 7.29
N GLU A 274 23.74 -7.21 6.26
CA GLU A 274 22.81 -6.45 5.43
C GLU A 274 21.61 -5.95 6.25
N LYS A 275 21.04 -6.79 7.13
CA LYS A 275 19.95 -6.40 8.04
C LYS A 275 20.37 -5.28 8.99
N LYS A 276 21.59 -5.34 9.54
CA LYS A 276 22.13 -4.27 10.39
C LYS A 276 22.33 -2.97 9.60
N ALA A 277 22.88 -3.05 8.40
CA ALA A 277 23.07 -1.88 7.53
C ALA A 277 21.73 -1.24 7.16
N LEU A 278 20.72 -2.04 6.78
CA LEU A 278 19.37 -1.55 6.47
C LEU A 278 18.72 -0.90 7.70
N ALA A 279 18.81 -1.53 8.88
CA ALA A 279 18.27 -0.97 10.12
C ALA A 279 18.92 0.37 10.48
N GLU A 280 20.25 0.47 10.35
CA GLU A 280 20.97 1.72 10.59
C GLU A 280 20.60 2.81 9.57
N ALA A 281 20.48 2.46 8.29
CA ALA A 281 20.04 3.40 7.26
C ALA A 281 18.61 3.92 7.56
N MET A 282 17.69 3.07 8.00
CA MET A 282 16.33 3.48 8.38
C MET A 282 16.34 4.35 9.65
N ARG A 283 17.21 4.06 10.61
CA ARG A 283 17.40 4.91 11.79
C ARG A 283 17.88 6.31 11.37
N LEU A 284 18.89 6.40 10.52
CA LEU A 284 19.42 7.67 10.01
C LEU A 284 18.37 8.43 9.18
N TYR A 285 17.55 7.72 8.42
CA TYR A 285 16.44 8.31 7.68
C TYR A 285 15.44 8.97 8.62
N ARG A 286 15.00 8.29 9.69
CA ARG A 286 14.10 8.84 10.70
C ARG A 286 14.73 10.04 11.44
N GLU A 287 16.01 9.98 11.75
CA GLU A 287 16.71 11.10 12.40
C GLU A 287 16.89 12.33 11.49
N SER A 288 16.84 12.17 10.17
CA SER A 288 16.90 13.29 9.21
C SER A 288 15.58 14.04 9.04
N ALA A 289 14.50 13.50 9.57
CA ALA A 289 13.17 14.08 9.47
C ALA A 289 13.06 15.34 10.36
N PRO A 290 12.10 16.27 10.06
CA PRO A 290 11.94 17.53 10.80
C PRO A 290 11.78 17.38 12.31
N ILE A 291 11.12 16.29 12.77
CA ILE A 291 11.15 15.87 14.17
C ILE A 291 11.95 14.57 14.21
N PRO A 292 13.17 14.58 14.74
CA PRO A 292 14.00 13.38 14.85
C PRO A 292 13.32 12.30 15.70
N GLN A 293 13.61 11.05 15.39
CA GLN A 293 13.04 9.92 16.16
C GLN A 293 13.38 10.00 17.65
N SER A 294 14.57 10.45 17.99
CA SER A 294 15.01 10.69 19.38
C SER A 294 14.15 11.71 20.14
N GLU A 295 13.58 12.70 19.44
CA GLU A 295 12.63 13.64 20.03
C GLU A 295 11.23 13.01 20.15
N ILE A 296 10.77 12.28 19.12
CA ILE A 296 9.47 11.60 19.11
C ILE A 296 9.36 10.60 20.27
N GLU A 297 10.45 9.91 20.63
CA GLU A 297 10.51 8.99 21.77
C GLU A 297 10.07 9.63 23.10
N ARG A 298 10.24 10.95 23.26
CA ARG A 298 9.81 11.70 24.47
C ARG A 298 8.30 11.79 24.62
N TYR A 299 7.55 11.57 23.51
CA TYR A 299 6.09 11.68 23.47
C TYR A 299 5.38 10.32 23.56
N LYS A 300 6.16 9.22 23.78
CA LYS A 300 5.58 7.89 24.01
C LYS A 300 4.65 7.90 25.22
N GLY A 301 3.50 7.24 25.06
CA GLY A 301 2.46 7.16 26.10
C GLY A 301 1.45 8.30 26.06
N LEU A 302 1.70 9.38 25.29
CA LEU A 302 0.69 10.41 25.04
C LEU A 302 -0.24 9.95 23.92
N VAL A 303 -1.51 10.35 24.01
CA VAL A 303 -2.57 9.96 23.05
C VAL A 303 -3.33 11.20 22.61
N TYR A 304 -3.69 11.23 21.33
CA TYR A 304 -4.58 12.22 20.75
C TYR A 304 -5.69 11.49 19.97
N HIS A 305 -6.95 11.67 20.39
CA HIS A 305 -8.10 10.95 19.83
C HIS A 305 -7.87 9.43 19.68
N GLY A 306 -7.36 8.81 20.75
CA GLY A 306 -7.08 7.37 20.80
C GLY A 306 -5.87 6.89 20.01
N VAL A 307 -5.16 7.79 19.31
CA VAL A 307 -3.95 7.46 18.53
C VAL A 307 -2.70 7.92 19.27
N PRO A 308 -1.62 7.09 19.34
CA PRO A 308 -0.36 7.51 19.94
C PRO A 308 0.21 8.78 19.29
N VAL A 309 0.56 9.78 20.09
CA VAL A 309 1.16 11.03 19.58
C VAL A 309 2.49 10.76 18.87
N SER A 310 3.28 9.81 19.37
CA SER A 310 4.51 9.34 18.70
C SER A 310 4.25 8.86 17.28
N ALA A 311 3.19 8.10 17.06
CA ALA A 311 2.80 7.60 15.75
C ALA A 311 2.38 8.74 14.79
N ILE A 312 1.60 9.70 15.28
CA ILE A 312 1.16 10.87 14.50
C ILE A 312 2.37 11.70 14.06
N LEU A 313 3.26 12.03 15.00
CA LEU A 313 4.44 12.86 14.73
C LEU A 313 5.45 12.15 13.84
N GLN A 314 5.63 10.83 14.01
CA GLN A 314 6.49 10.03 13.14
C GLN A 314 5.96 10.02 11.71
N ALA A 315 4.67 9.73 11.50
CA ALA A 315 4.05 9.73 10.18
C ALA A 315 4.17 11.10 9.50
N TRP A 316 3.81 12.17 10.22
CA TRP A 316 3.94 13.53 9.69
C TRP A 316 5.37 13.87 9.32
N SER A 317 6.34 13.55 10.18
CA SER A 317 7.75 13.84 10.00
C SER A 317 8.35 13.09 8.79
N ILE A 318 8.03 11.82 8.64
CA ILE A 318 8.44 11.00 7.48
C ILE A 318 7.82 11.51 6.18
N CYS A 319 6.53 11.87 6.18
CA CYS A 319 5.87 12.42 5.00
C CYS A 319 6.53 13.71 4.50
N GLN A 320 7.10 14.55 5.41
CA GLN A 320 7.78 15.81 5.05
C GLN A 320 9.06 15.60 4.24
N ILE A 321 9.72 14.46 4.36
CA ILE A 321 10.99 14.16 3.67
C ILE A 321 10.82 13.26 2.45
N GLN A 322 9.58 12.86 2.12
CA GLN A 322 9.30 12.09 0.91
C GLN A 322 9.30 12.99 -0.33
N PRO A 323 9.73 12.46 -1.51
CA PRO A 323 9.71 13.20 -2.77
C PRO A 323 8.32 13.66 -3.19
N ASP A 324 7.30 12.90 -2.86
CA ASP A 324 5.89 13.21 -3.11
C ASP A 324 5.06 12.89 -1.85
N PRO A 325 4.89 13.88 -0.95
CA PRO A 325 4.15 13.69 0.29
C PRO A 325 2.68 13.28 0.09
N GLY A 326 2.05 13.69 -1.03
CA GLY A 326 0.67 13.35 -1.37
C GLY A 326 0.47 11.88 -1.73
N PHE A 327 1.55 11.13 -1.95
CA PHE A 327 1.53 9.70 -2.24
C PHE A 327 1.70 8.81 -1.00
N SER A 328 1.68 9.37 0.19
CA SER A 328 1.80 8.59 1.41
C SER A 328 0.44 8.09 1.90
N ASP A 329 0.32 6.79 2.13
CA ASP A 329 -0.85 6.18 2.77
C ASP A 329 -0.97 6.53 4.26
N ASP A 330 0.08 7.06 4.89
CA ASP A 330 0.08 7.42 6.33
C ASP A 330 -1.11 8.31 6.71
N ASN A 331 -1.57 9.14 5.77
CA ASN A 331 -2.73 10.01 5.94
C ASN A 331 -4.03 9.23 6.11
N ASN A 332 -4.23 8.17 5.31
CA ASN A 332 -5.39 7.30 5.41
C ASN A 332 -5.37 6.51 6.72
N TYR A 333 -4.21 6.01 7.13
CA TYR A 333 -4.05 5.29 8.38
C TYR A 333 -4.41 6.15 9.60
N LEU A 334 -4.02 7.43 9.62
CA LEU A 334 -4.39 8.33 10.72
C LEU A 334 -5.92 8.49 10.84
N LYS A 335 -6.60 8.78 9.74
CA LYS A 335 -8.07 8.91 9.72
C LYS A 335 -8.75 7.65 10.19
N ASN A 336 -8.27 6.50 9.74
CA ASN A 336 -8.80 5.20 10.12
C ASN A 336 -8.57 4.89 11.59
N ALA A 337 -7.38 5.19 12.12
CA ALA A 337 -7.05 4.97 13.51
C ALA A 337 -7.93 5.80 14.45
N ILE A 338 -8.14 7.08 14.14
CA ILE A 338 -9.04 7.95 14.93
C ILE A 338 -10.50 7.49 14.81
N ALA A 339 -10.96 7.15 13.60
CA ALA A 339 -12.33 6.66 13.40
C ALA A 339 -12.58 5.33 14.13
N GLU A 340 -11.59 4.44 14.19
CA GLU A 340 -11.68 3.18 14.93
C GLU A 340 -11.68 3.42 16.46
N ALA A 341 -10.89 4.37 16.96
CA ALA A 341 -10.77 4.64 18.38
C ALA A 341 -12.00 5.35 18.98
N GLU A 342 -12.55 6.32 18.26
CA GLU A 342 -13.58 7.22 18.79
C GLU A 342 -14.95 7.09 18.09
N HIS A 343 -15.08 6.29 17.04
CA HIS A 343 -16.29 6.17 16.21
C HIS A 343 -16.81 7.52 15.67
N VAL A 344 -15.88 8.41 15.30
CA VAL A 344 -16.19 9.75 14.80
C VAL A 344 -16.13 9.84 13.29
N ASP A 345 -16.99 10.68 12.76
CA ASP A 345 -16.93 11.08 11.35
C ASP A 345 -15.94 12.24 11.19
N PHE A 346 -14.77 11.96 10.70
CA PHE A 346 -13.69 12.94 10.47
C PHE A 346 -14.11 14.18 9.70
N ARG A 347 -15.10 14.04 8.81
CA ARG A 347 -15.63 15.14 7.98
C ARG A 347 -16.35 16.22 8.81
N LYS A 348 -16.75 15.88 10.03
CA LYS A 348 -17.40 16.81 10.97
C LYS A 348 -16.43 17.59 11.82
N GLY A 349 -15.12 17.36 11.63
CA GLY A 349 -14.05 17.90 12.48
C GLY A 349 -13.88 17.11 13.78
N LEU A 350 -12.74 17.31 14.43
CA LEU A 350 -12.43 16.73 15.75
C LEU A 350 -12.65 17.78 16.84
N GLU A 351 -13.12 17.34 17.99
CA GLU A 351 -13.14 18.18 19.18
C GLU A 351 -11.71 18.51 19.63
N LYS A 352 -11.53 19.69 20.23
CA LYS A 352 -10.20 20.08 20.70
C LYS A 352 -9.79 19.23 21.89
N GLN A 353 -8.63 18.57 21.80
CA GLN A 353 -8.03 17.77 22.87
C GLN A 353 -6.65 18.34 23.22
N THR A 354 -6.45 18.66 24.52
CA THR A 354 -5.15 19.14 25.01
C THR A 354 -4.18 17.98 25.20
N VAL A 355 -2.93 18.16 24.75
CA VAL A 355 -1.84 17.18 24.90
C VAL A 355 -0.71 17.84 25.68
N VAL A 356 -0.45 17.32 26.89
CA VAL A 356 0.57 17.85 27.81
C VAL A 356 1.55 16.72 28.18
N THR A 357 2.84 17.00 28.08
CA THR A 357 3.90 16.06 28.46
C THR A 357 4.01 15.92 29.98
N ALA A 358 4.74 14.92 30.46
CA ALA A 358 4.91 14.66 31.91
C ALA A 358 5.61 15.82 32.65
N ASP A 359 6.40 16.62 31.97
CA ASP A 359 7.05 17.81 32.53
C ASP A 359 6.19 19.08 32.47
N GLY A 360 4.94 18.97 32.02
CA GLY A 360 3.97 20.06 31.91
C GLY A 360 4.03 20.88 30.63
N THR A 361 4.83 20.50 29.65
CA THR A 361 4.89 21.20 28.36
C THR A 361 3.65 20.89 27.53
N ASP A 362 2.92 21.93 27.12
CA ASP A 362 1.79 21.82 26.20
C ASP A 362 2.30 21.70 24.74
N ILE A 363 1.98 20.58 24.09
CA ILE A 363 2.35 20.28 22.70
C ILE A 363 1.11 20.17 21.78
N THR A 364 -0.03 20.63 22.25
CA THR A 364 -1.31 20.54 21.52
C THR A 364 -1.20 21.14 20.12
N GLU A 365 -0.62 22.32 19.99
CA GLU A 365 -0.47 23.00 18.69
C GLU A 365 0.39 22.19 17.72
N LEU A 366 1.46 21.55 18.21
CA LEU A 366 2.31 20.68 17.39
C LEU A 366 1.53 19.47 16.87
N VAL A 367 0.76 18.81 17.73
CA VAL A 367 -0.06 17.65 17.35
C VAL A 367 -1.17 18.05 16.39
N GLU A 368 -1.92 19.13 16.68
CA GLU A 368 -2.97 19.65 15.80
C GLU A 368 -2.42 20.02 14.41
N LYS A 369 -1.23 20.62 14.35
CA LYS A 369 -0.54 20.93 13.07
C LYS A 369 -0.21 19.66 12.28
N ALA A 370 0.31 18.62 12.94
CA ALA A 370 0.63 17.35 12.30
C ALA A 370 -0.64 16.67 11.75
N VAL A 371 -1.70 16.60 12.57
CA VAL A 371 -3.00 16.03 12.18
C VAL A 371 -3.62 16.81 11.02
N ALA A 372 -3.65 18.13 11.08
CA ALA A 372 -4.19 18.99 10.02
C ALA A 372 -3.44 18.79 8.69
N TRP A 373 -2.11 18.69 8.76
CA TRP A 373 -1.30 18.44 7.57
C TRP A 373 -1.58 17.05 6.98
N LEU A 374 -1.51 15.99 7.80
CA LEU A 374 -1.79 14.63 7.36
C LEU A 374 -3.20 14.50 6.77
N THR A 375 -4.22 15.13 7.38
CA THR A 375 -5.59 15.06 6.88
C THR A 375 -5.81 15.85 5.59
N ALA A 376 -5.08 16.93 5.37
CA ALA A 376 -5.15 17.73 4.13
C ALA A 376 -4.50 17.03 2.93
N HIS A 377 -3.56 16.11 3.15
CA HIS A 377 -2.82 15.40 2.11
C HIS A 377 -3.27 13.94 1.92
N SER A 378 -4.45 13.58 2.41
CA SER A 378 -5.00 12.24 2.18
C SER A 378 -5.66 12.12 0.80
N PHE A 379 -5.56 10.91 0.21
CA PHE A 379 -6.30 10.55 -0.99
C PHE A 379 -7.82 10.56 -0.75
#